data_2709d93e9a16e83f0f7614750b3403a2
#
_entry.id   2709d93e9a16e83f0f7614750b3403a2
#
_cell.length_a   1.000
_cell.length_b   1.000
_cell.length_c   1.000
_cell.angle_alpha   90.00
_cell.angle_beta   90.00
_cell.angle_gamma   90.00
#
_symmetry.space_group_name_H-M   'P 1'
#
loop_
_entity.id
_entity.type
_entity.pdbx_description
1 polymer ?
#
loop_
_entity_poly.entity_id
_entity_poly.type
_entity_poly.pdbx_seq_one_letter_code
_entity_poly.pdbx_strand_id
1 'polypeptide(L)'
;MRDMRNPETILNNLVKHSSVSSYKYERLYRILFNEDMFSVAYQRIYAKQGNMTPGTDGKTVDQMSIQRIEKLIESLKTEAYQPKPARRVYIPKKNGKERPLGIPSFEDKLVQEVIRMILEAIYEEHFEYTSHGFRPHRSCHTALTQVQEKFTGVKWFIEGDIKGFFDNINHDILVDILKERISDERFLRLIRKFLKAGYIERWRFQNTYSGTPQGGIISPILANIYLDRFDKYIKEYAEKFNKGERRRISLEYRRLNNKKTRLAKRLKSITDESVRDKMIAEIKETLAQTFATTCQEPMDTEYRRIQYVRYADDFLIGIIGSKTECITIKADIAKFMAEKLRLELSEEKTLITNAHDKAKFLGYEIFVRDCSFRHKDRKGVIRRFGKGSVMLHVNMDTAKNKLLEYDALRMSQERKKTVWKPKPRAFMIGKKVEDIVAQYNTEIRGFYNYYAIANNISDIGNSFGYIMEYSMYKTIAQKLNLTMVQAKLKFLRDKKFIVPFKDAKGATKYRIFYDGGFKRKTAYRNSLVDIIPNTWHIPKPSLMERLKEGVCELC
;
A
#
# COMPACT_ATOMS: atom_id res chain seq x y z
N MET A 1 39.27 -23.48 7.77
CA MET A 1 38.13 -22.80 7.10
C MET A 1 37.98 -21.44 7.75
N ARG A 2 38.10 -20.34 7.01
CA ARG A 2 37.84 -19.01 7.55
C ARG A 2 36.35 -18.93 7.91
N ASP A 3 36.10 -18.62 9.18
CA ASP A 3 34.76 -18.44 9.75
C ASP A 3 33.95 -17.52 8.85
N MET A 4 32.97 -18.06 8.10
CA MET A 4 32.07 -17.25 7.30
C MET A 4 31.21 -16.47 8.27
N ARG A 5 31.24 -15.15 8.16
CA ARG A 5 30.53 -14.25 9.08
C ARG A 5 29.03 -14.52 9.04
N ASN A 6 28.39 -14.50 10.20
CA ASN A 6 26.94 -14.62 10.35
C ASN A 6 26.22 -13.60 9.44
N PRO A 7 25.17 -14.02 8.68
CA PRO A 7 24.37 -13.16 7.81
C PRO A 7 23.91 -11.85 8.47
N GLU A 8 23.49 -11.90 9.72
CA GLU A 8 23.07 -10.71 10.48
C GLU A 8 24.22 -9.70 10.63
N THR A 9 25.41 -10.19 10.98
CA THR A 9 26.61 -9.35 11.07
C THR A 9 26.99 -8.73 9.74
N ILE A 10 26.90 -9.49 8.63
CA ILE A 10 27.18 -9.01 7.28
C ILE A 10 26.21 -7.87 6.93
N LEU A 11 24.91 -8.09 7.07
CA LEU A 11 23.88 -7.14 6.70
C LEU A 11 23.95 -5.87 7.59
N ASN A 12 24.15 -6.02 8.90
CA ASN A 12 24.29 -4.89 9.80
C ASN A 12 25.56 -4.06 9.50
N ASN A 13 26.65 -4.69 9.06
CA ASN A 13 27.84 -3.96 8.60
C ASN A 13 27.55 -3.15 7.32
N LEU A 14 26.76 -3.69 6.37
CA LEU A 14 26.34 -2.92 5.20
C LEU A 14 25.49 -1.71 5.60
N VAL A 15 24.52 -1.90 6.50
CA VAL A 15 23.68 -0.79 7.02
C VAL A 15 24.56 0.26 7.71
N LYS A 16 25.54 -0.13 8.55
CA LYS A 16 26.42 0.82 9.24
C LYS A 16 27.18 1.74 8.27
N HIS A 17 27.61 1.22 7.12
CA HIS A 17 28.29 2.02 6.11
C HIS A 17 27.32 2.81 5.21
N SER A 18 26.04 2.50 5.24
CA SER A 18 25.05 3.19 4.38
C SER A 18 24.91 4.67 4.75
N SER A 19 25.06 5.04 6.02
CA SER A 19 24.99 6.42 6.50
C SER A 19 26.07 7.34 5.90
N VAL A 20 27.18 6.76 5.42
CA VAL A 20 28.28 7.52 4.79
C VAL A 20 28.03 7.63 3.30
N SER A 21 27.66 8.82 2.81
CA SER A 21 27.27 9.04 1.39
C SER A 21 28.41 8.78 0.40
N SER A 22 29.66 9.03 0.79
CA SER A 22 30.85 8.80 -0.03
C SER A 22 31.34 7.36 -0.05
N TYR A 23 30.79 6.50 0.83
CA TYR A 23 31.24 5.11 0.94
C TYR A 23 30.80 4.32 -0.29
N LYS A 24 31.76 3.62 -0.93
CA LYS A 24 31.52 2.69 -2.03
C LYS A 24 31.69 1.26 -1.56
N TYR A 25 30.68 0.47 -1.83
CA TYR A 25 30.66 -0.94 -1.45
C TYR A 25 31.47 -1.77 -2.45
N GLU A 26 32.45 -2.46 -1.91
CA GLU A 26 33.29 -3.42 -2.63
C GLU A 26 33.00 -4.84 -2.14
N ARG A 27 33.35 -5.84 -2.94
CA ARG A 27 33.30 -7.26 -2.59
C ARG A 27 31.93 -7.78 -2.17
N LEU A 28 30.83 -7.16 -2.65
CA LEU A 28 29.46 -7.61 -2.39
C LEU A 28 29.21 -8.99 -3.00
N TYR A 29 29.83 -9.27 -4.16
CA TYR A 29 29.70 -10.55 -4.84
C TYR A 29 30.15 -11.74 -3.99
N ARG A 30 31.14 -11.53 -3.09
CA ARG A 30 31.63 -12.57 -2.17
C ARG A 30 30.60 -12.98 -1.12
N ILE A 31 29.60 -12.14 -0.84
CA ILE A 31 28.51 -12.47 0.09
C ILE A 31 27.66 -13.63 -0.47
N LEU A 32 27.58 -13.75 -1.80
CA LEU A 32 26.93 -14.84 -2.50
C LEU A 32 27.64 -16.19 -2.37
N PHE A 33 28.81 -16.27 -1.72
CA PHE A 33 29.51 -17.52 -1.44
C PHE A 33 29.21 -18.07 -0.06
N ASN A 34 28.38 -17.32 0.71
CA ASN A 34 28.02 -17.69 2.06
C ASN A 34 26.74 -18.54 2.05
N GLU A 35 26.86 -19.82 2.45
CA GLU A 35 25.76 -20.78 2.53
C GLU A 35 24.65 -20.31 3.48
N ASP A 36 25.03 -19.68 4.62
CA ASP A 36 24.06 -19.19 5.59
C ASP A 36 23.18 -18.05 5.02
N MET A 37 23.72 -17.24 4.09
CA MET A 37 22.90 -16.23 3.38
C MET A 37 21.82 -16.88 2.51
N PHE A 38 22.12 -17.99 1.85
CA PHE A 38 21.12 -18.76 1.08
C PHE A 38 20.11 -19.44 1.98
N SER A 39 20.54 -19.88 3.13
CA SER A 39 19.68 -20.47 4.15
C SER A 39 18.64 -19.47 4.66
N VAL A 40 19.08 -18.23 4.93
CA VAL A 40 18.18 -17.13 5.29
C VAL A 40 17.25 -16.78 4.13
N ALA A 41 17.77 -16.71 2.90
CA ALA A 41 16.97 -16.46 1.71
C ALA A 41 15.88 -17.52 1.54
N TYR A 42 16.23 -18.80 1.68
CA TYR A 42 15.28 -19.90 1.64
C TYR A 42 14.20 -19.76 2.71
N GLN A 43 14.57 -19.52 3.96
CA GLN A 43 13.63 -19.32 5.06
C GLN A 43 12.62 -18.17 4.77
N ARG A 44 13.05 -17.11 4.12
CA ARG A 44 12.20 -15.94 3.80
C ARG A 44 11.19 -16.23 2.69
N ILE A 45 11.48 -17.17 1.81
CA ILE A 45 10.65 -17.41 0.63
C ILE A 45 9.91 -18.74 0.63
N TYR A 46 10.41 -19.80 1.29
CA TYR A 46 9.89 -21.17 1.14
C TYR A 46 8.39 -21.32 1.39
N ALA A 47 7.87 -20.67 2.44
CA ALA A 47 6.46 -20.77 2.84
C ALA A 47 5.49 -20.01 1.93
N LYS A 48 5.98 -19.28 0.93
CA LYS A 48 5.12 -18.54 0.01
C LYS A 48 4.51 -19.49 -1.03
N GLN A 49 3.20 -19.54 -1.09
CA GLN A 49 2.44 -20.44 -1.98
C GLN A 49 2.87 -20.37 -3.46
N GLY A 50 3.30 -19.21 -3.95
CA GLY A 50 3.81 -19.02 -5.32
C GLY A 50 5.11 -19.81 -5.63
N ASN A 51 5.79 -20.40 -4.64
CA ASN A 51 7.01 -21.16 -4.86
C ASN A 51 6.77 -22.64 -5.25
N MET A 52 5.52 -23.10 -5.12
CA MET A 52 5.05 -24.36 -5.72
C MET A 52 4.77 -24.23 -7.22
N THR A 53 4.84 -23.01 -7.78
CA THR A 53 4.67 -22.79 -9.21
C THR A 53 6.04 -22.88 -9.90
N PRO A 54 6.27 -23.86 -10.82
CA PRO A 54 7.57 -24.06 -11.44
C PRO A 54 7.92 -22.91 -12.39
N GLY A 55 9.22 -22.59 -12.47
CA GLY A 55 9.79 -21.74 -13.51
C GLY A 55 9.85 -22.44 -14.86
N THR A 56 10.76 -21.98 -15.72
CA THR A 56 11.02 -22.61 -17.05
C THR A 56 11.74 -23.94 -16.95
N ASP A 57 12.40 -24.21 -15.83
CA ASP A 57 13.14 -25.45 -15.56
C ASP A 57 12.29 -26.58 -14.93
N GLY A 58 11.00 -26.33 -14.72
CA GLY A 58 10.09 -27.28 -14.09
C GLY A 58 10.32 -27.48 -12.58
N LYS A 59 11.33 -26.85 -11.98
CA LYS A 59 11.67 -27.00 -10.56
C LYS A 59 10.86 -26.07 -9.66
N THR A 60 10.55 -26.57 -8.48
CA THR A 60 9.84 -25.81 -7.42
C THR A 60 10.68 -25.74 -6.14
N VAL A 61 10.05 -25.33 -5.04
CA VAL A 61 10.65 -25.39 -3.70
C VAL A 61 10.89 -26.84 -3.25
N ASP A 62 10.14 -27.80 -3.80
CA ASP A 62 10.30 -29.22 -3.47
C ASP A 62 11.70 -29.71 -3.79
N GLN A 63 12.13 -30.74 -3.05
CA GLN A 63 13.46 -31.32 -3.17
C GLN A 63 14.60 -30.32 -2.92
N MET A 64 14.34 -29.23 -2.19
CA MET A 64 15.42 -28.33 -1.79
C MET A 64 16.37 -29.05 -0.82
N SER A 65 17.65 -28.93 -1.07
CA SER A 65 18.70 -29.56 -0.26
C SER A 65 19.93 -28.67 -0.16
N ILE A 66 20.80 -28.98 0.78
CA ILE A 66 22.07 -28.28 0.94
C ILE A 66 22.94 -28.44 -0.30
N GLN A 67 22.98 -29.65 -0.88
CA GLN A 67 23.73 -29.92 -2.10
C GLN A 67 23.28 -29.03 -3.29
N ARG A 68 21.99 -28.69 -3.38
CA ARG A 68 21.52 -27.72 -4.40
C ARG A 68 22.05 -26.33 -4.14
N ILE A 69 22.13 -25.90 -2.86
CA ILE A 69 22.72 -24.60 -2.48
C ILE A 69 24.22 -24.60 -2.80
N GLU A 70 24.96 -25.64 -2.44
CA GLU A 70 26.40 -25.77 -2.70
C GLU A 70 26.71 -25.71 -4.20
N LYS A 71 25.98 -26.46 -5.04
CA LYS A 71 26.10 -26.40 -6.50
C LYS A 71 25.81 -25.00 -7.05
N LEU A 72 24.82 -24.32 -6.50
CA LEU A 72 24.50 -22.94 -6.88
C LEU A 72 25.64 -21.98 -6.51
N ILE A 73 26.18 -22.10 -5.30
CA ILE A 73 27.32 -21.32 -4.83
C ILE A 73 28.56 -21.57 -5.70
N GLU A 74 28.83 -22.81 -6.07
CA GLU A 74 29.97 -23.16 -6.91
C GLU A 74 29.87 -22.51 -8.30
N SER A 75 28.67 -22.53 -8.89
CA SER A 75 28.42 -21.83 -10.16
C SER A 75 28.58 -20.31 -10.06
N LEU A 76 28.28 -19.72 -8.89
CA LEU A 76 28.50 -18.30 -8.62
C LEU A 76 29.98 -17.99 -8.40
N LYS A 77 30.75 -18.84 -7.71
CA LYS A 77 32.19 -18.64 -7.50
C LYS A 77 32.95 -18.59 -8.81
N THR A 78 32.62 -19.46 -9.74
CA THR A 78 33.22 -19.56 -11.08
C THR A 78 32.66 -18.55 -12.08
N GLU A 79 31.69 -17.72 -11.71
CA GLU A 79 30.91 -16.82 -12.58
C GLU A 79 30.16 -17.53 -13.73
N ALA A 80 30.10 -18.86 -13.72
CA ALA A 80 29.38 -19.67 -14.70
C ALA A 80 27.85 -19.56 -14.55
N TYR A 81 27.38 -19.04 -13.42
CA TYR A 81 25.95 -18.88 -13.17
C TYR A 81 25.28 -17.96 -14.20
N GLN A 82 24.21 -18.47 -14.82
CA GLN A 82 23.35 -17.76 -15.74
C GLN A 82 21.88 -17.85 -15.26
N PRO A 83 21.22 -16.73 -14.98
CA PRO A 83 19.81 -16.72 -14.68
C PRO A 83 19.00 -17.31 -15.83
N LYS A 84 17.99 -18.11 -15.50
CA LYS A 84 17.08 -18.69 -16.50
C LYS A 84 16.02 -17.66 -16.91
N PRO A 85 15.54 -17.73 -18.17
CA PRO A 85 14.42 -16.90 -18.59
C PRO A 85 13.20 -17.14 -17.70
N ALA A 86 12.49 -16.08 -17.32
CA ALA A 86 11.27 -16.20 -16.53
C ALA A 86 10.14 -16.83 -17.37
N ARG A 87 9.31 -17.67 -16.79
CA ARG A 87 8.10 -18.19 -17.43
C ARG A 87 7.00 -17.14 -17.37
N ARG A 88 6.55 -16.64 -18.53
CA ARG A 88 5.50 -15.63 -18.61
C ARG A 88 4.12 -16.26 -18.48
N VAL A 89 3.30 -15.73 -17.59
CA VAL A 89 1.87 -16.04 -17.44
C VAL A 89 1.08 -14.74 -17.37
N TYR A 90 -0.20 -14.79 -17.75
CA TYR A 90 -1.07 -13.63 -17.75
C TYR A 90 -2.10 -13.71 -16.65
N ILE A 91 -2.27 -12.62 -15.90
CA ILE A 91 -3.28 -12.48 -14.86
C ILE A 91 -4.30 -11.44 -15.33
N PRO A 92 -5.61 -11.76 -15.35
CA PRO A 92 -6.63 -10.82 -15.78
C PRO A 92 -6.71 -9.60 -14.84
N LYS A 93 -6.76 -8.41 -15.42
CA LYS A 93 -7.06 -7.16 -14.72
C LYS A 93 -8.56 -6.90 -14.67
N LYS A 94 -9.01 -6.08 -13.71
CA LYS A 94 -10.42 -5.68 -13.56
C LYS A 94 -11.01 -4.97 -14.80
N ASN A 95 -10.18 -4.39 -15.64
CA ASN A 95 -10.59 -3.69 -16.87
C ASN A 95 -10.56 -4.58 -18.12
N GLY A 96 -10.51 -5.90 -17.97
CA GLY A 96 -10.44 -6.86 -19.07
C GLY A 96 -9.08 -6.98 -19.75
N LYS A 97 -8.10 -6.13 -19.41
CA LYS A 97 -6.72 -6.27 -19.89
C LYS A 97 -5.99 -7.31 -19.05
N GLU A 98 -4.93 -7.87 -19.56
CA GLU A 98 -4.07 -8.83 -18.87
C GLU A 98 -2.82 -8.14 -18.29
N ARG A 99 -2.31 -8.70 -17.19
CA ARG A 99 -1.02 -8.32 -16.60
C ARG A 99 -0.04 -9.46 -16.84
N PRO A 100 1.06 -9.23 -17.55
CA PRO A 100 2.11 -10.23 -17.66
C PRO A 100 2.83 -10.40 -16.31
N LEU A 101 3.00 -11.64 -15.87
CA LEU A 101 3.78 -12.01 -14.69
C LEU A 101 4.89 -12.95 -15.10
N GLY A 102 6.14 -12.63 -14.76
CA GLY A 102 7.28 -13.51 -14.95
C GLY A 102 7.51 -14.37 -13.71
N ILE A 103 7.59 -15.68 -13.88
CA ILE A 103 7.87 -16.65 -12.82
C ILE A 103 9.32 -17.10 -12.98
N PRO A 104 10.28 -16.64 -12.16
CA PRO A 104 11.67 -17.11 -12.18
C PRO A 104 11.77 -18.57 -11.69
N SER A 105 12.85 -19.25 -12.03
CA SER A 105 13.20 -20.54 -11.44
C SER A 105 13.40 -20.41 -9.92
N PHE A 106 13.25 -21.50 -9.18
CA PHE A 106 13.38 -21.43 -7.72
C PHE A 106 14.81 -21.06 -7.29
N GLU A 107 15.82 -21.56 -7.97
CA GLU A 107 17.22 -21.24 -7.73
C GLU A 107 17.51 -19.75 -8.00
N ASP A 108 16.94 -19.21 -9.09
CA ASP A 108 17.03 -17.76 -9.37
C ASP A 108 16.34 -16.91 -8.29
N LYS A 109 15.20 -17.37 -7.76
CA LYS A 109 14.53 -16.71 -6.63
C LYS A 109 15.43 -16.63 -5.39
N LEU A 110 16.20 -17.68 -5.11
CA LEU A 110 17.15 -17.69 -3.98
C LEU A 110 18.27 -16.67 -4.18
N VAL A 111 18.91 -16.66 -5.36
CA VAL A 111 19.96 -15.68 -5.67
C VAL A 111 19.41 -14.26 -5.62
N GLN A 112 18.23 -14.03 -6.20
CA GLN A 112 17.56 -12.74 -6.16
C GLN A 112 17.24 -12.29 -4.73
N GLU A 113 16.85 -13.21 -3.83
CA GLU A 113 16.57 -12.86 -2.44
C GLU A 113 17.85 -12.44 -1.69
N VAL A 114 18.98 -13.11 -1.92
CA VAL A 114 20.27 -12.69 -1.35
C VAL A 114 20.65 -11.29 -1.87
N ILE A 115 20.56 -11.05 -3.19
CA ILE A 115 20.82 -9.72 -3.78
C ILE A 115 19.86 -8.68 -3.18
N ARG A 116 18.58 -8.99 -3.01
CA ARG A 116 17.59 -8.10 -2.42
C ARG A 116 17.96 -7.70 -0.98
N MET A 117 18.40 -8.67 -0.15
CA MET A 117 18.84 -8.39 1.22
C MET A 117 20.05 -7.45 1.25
N ILE A 118 21.02 -7.64 0.35
CA ILE A 118 22.20 -6.78 0.22
C ILE A 118 21.78 -5.36 -0.18
N LEU A 119 20.98 -5.24 -1.25
CA LEU A 119 20.53 -3.93 -1.75
C LEU A 119 19.63 -3.20 -0.71
N GLU A 120 18.77 -3.91 0.00
CA GLU A 120 17.95 -3.35 1.08
C GLU A 120 18.83 -2.78 2.19
N ALA A 121 19.88 -3.52 2.62
CA ALA A 121 20.83 -3.04 3.63
C ALA A 121 21.58 -1.77 3.18
N ILE A 122 21.83 -1.60 1.88
CA ILE A 122 22.55 -0.44 1.33
C ILE A 122 21.65 0.77 1.14
N TYR A 123 20.41 0.57 0.64
CA TYR A 123 19.59 1.66 0.11
C TYR A 123 18.41 2.07 0.98
N GLU A 124 17.92 1.20 1.91
CA GLU A 124 16.68 1.47 2.66
C GLU A 124 16.71 2.79 3.45
N GLU A 125 17.84 3.12 4.08
CA GLU A 125 18.00 4.36 4.85
C GLU A 125 18.06 5.63 3.99
N HIS A 126 18.34 5.47 2.68
CA HIS A 126 18.48 6.61 1.75
C HIS A 126 17.19 6.98 1.04
N PHE A 127 16.20 6.10 1.05
CA PHE A 127 14.93 6.39 0.42
C PHE A 127 14.19 7.50 1.16
N GLU A 128 13.63 8.42 0.40
CA GLU A 128 12.85 9.51 0.96
C GLU A 128 11.65 8.99 1.79
N TYR A 129 11.30 9.75 2.82
CA TYR A 129 10.19 9.40 3.72
C TYR A 129 8.85 9.29 2.97
N THR A 130 8.74 9.93 1.83
CA THR A 130 7.54 9.97 0.98
C THR A 130 7.35 8.72 0.12
N SER A 131 8.33 7.81 0.08
CA SER A 131 8.28 6.54 -0.65
C SER A 131 7.82 5.41 0.26
N HIS A 132 6.76 4.67 -0.11
CA HIS A 132 6.13 3.66 0.75
C HIS A 132 6.06 2.25 0.15
N GLY A 133 6.02 2.11 -1.19
CA GLY A 133 5.84 0.80 -1.83
C GLY A 133 7.03 -0.13 -1.64
N PHE A 134 6.76 -1.40 -1.31
CA PHE A 134 7.77 -2.46 -1.22
C PHE A 134 8.91 -2.22 -0.22
N ARG A 135 8.70 -1.40 0.78
CA ARG A 135 9.70 -1.09 1.82
C ARG A 135 9.34 -1.73 3.16
N PRO A 136 10.34 -2.12 3.99
CA PRO A 136 10.11 -2.59 5.34
C PRO A 136 9.30 -1.58 6.17
N HIS A 137 8.38 -2.08 7.00
CA HIS A 137 7.53 -1.26 7.88
C HIS A 137 6.68 -0.19 7.17
N ARG A 138 6.57 -0.24 5.84
CA ARG A 138 5.74 0.63 5.01
C ARG A 138 4.61 -0.16 4.37
N SER A 139 3.47 0.50 4.16
CA SER A 139 2.29 -0.12 3.56
C SER A 139 1.43 0.92 2.83
N CYS A 140 0.39 0.48 2.12
CA CYS A 140 -0.63 1.41 1.58
C CYS A 140 -1.19 2.32 2.68
N HIS A 141 -1.39 1.79 3.90
CA HIS A 141 -1.92 2.58 5.01
C HIS A 141 -0.94 3.63 5.51
N THR A 142 0.37 3.38 5.52
CA THR A 142 1.35 4.41 5.89
C THR A 142 1.37 5.55 4.87
N ALA A 143 1.25 5.25 3.57
CA ALA A 143 1.13 6.26 2.52
C ALA A 143 -0.15 7.10 2.68
N LEU A 144 -1.30 6.45 2.86
CA LEU A 144 -2.59 7.14 3.04
C LEU A 144 -2.63 7.96 4.34
N THR A 145 -1.99 7.50 5.40
CA THR A 145 -1.86 8.26 6.65
C THR A 145 -1.04 9.53 6.43
N GLN A 146 0.07 9.43 5.71
CA GLN A 146 0.87 10.61 5.36
C GLN A 146 0.07 11.60 4.52
N VAL A 147 -0.77 11.13 3.60
CA VAL A 147 -1.69 12.00 2.85
C VAL A 147 -2.67 12.71 3.81
N GLN A 148 -3.29 11.99 4.75
CA GLN A 148 -4.21 12.59 5.72
C GLN A 148 -3.55 13.65 6.60
N GLU A 149 -2.31 13.44 7.01
CA GLU A 149 -1.59 14.33 7.93
C GLU A 149 -0.98 15.54 7.22
N LYS A 150 -0.39 15.33 6.03
CA LYS A 150 0.42 16.35 5.37
C LYS A 150 -0.33 17.16 4.31
N PHE A 151 -1.38 16.62 3.69
CA PHE A 151 -2.08 17.28 2.58
C PHE A 151 -3.22 18.20 3.03
N THR A 152 -3.24 18.57 4.32
CA THR A 152 -4.26 19.48 4.86
C THR A 152 -4.28 20.82 4.10
N GLY A 153 -5.46 21.19 3.60
CA GLY A 153 -5.71 22.45 2.93
C GLY A 153 -5.13 22.59 1.52
N VAL A 154 -4.68 21.50 0.88
CA VAL A 154 -4.32 21.51 -0.54
C VAL A 154 -5.51 21.93 -1.40
N LYS A 155 -5.23 22.47 -2.57
CA LYS A 155 -6.23 22.98 -3.54
C LYS A 155 -6.36 22.10 -4.76
N TRP A 156 -5.29 21.42 -5.12
CA TRP A 156 -5.22 20.55 -6.29
C TRP A 156 -4.46 19.28 -5.95
N PHE A 157 -4.88 18.19 -6.57
CA PHE A 157 -4.12 16.94 -6.63
C PHE A 157 -3.59 16.72 -8.04
N ILE A 158 -2.37 16.23 -8.15
CA ILE A 158 -1.88 15.56 -9.35
C ILE A 158 -1.81 14.08 -9.02
N GLU A 159 -2.71 13.31 -9.65
CA GLU A 159 -2.69 11.84 -9.62
C GLU A 159 -1.72 11.39 -10.68
N GLY A 160 -0.69 10.63 -10.34
CA GLY A 160 0.34 10.21 -11.27
C GLY A 160 0.49 8.70 -11.37
N ASP A 161 0.59 8.21 -12.61
CA ASP A 161 0.84 6.80 -12.94
C ASP A 161 1.89 6.75 -14.05
N ILE A 162 2.91 5.91 -13.88
CA ILE A 162 3.97 5.75 -14.86
C ILE A 162 3.58 4.64 -15.84
N LYS A 163 3.59 4.96 -17.13
CA LYS A 163 3.19 4.02 -18.18
C LYS A 163 4.12 2.82 -18.27
N GLY A 164 3.59 1.62 -17.96
CA GLY A 164 4.36 0.38 -18.09
C GLY A 164 5.68 0.37 -17.32
N PHE A 165 5.72 0.96 -16.14
CA PHE A 165 6.96 1.24 -15.40
C PHE A 165 7.93 0.07 -15.35
N PHE A 166 7.50 -1.11 -14.88
CA PHE A 166 8.38 -2.28 -14.77
C PHE A 166 8.92 -2.77 -16.11
N ASP A 167 8.21 -2.53 -17.20
CA ASP A 167 8.62 -2.94 -18.54
C ASP A 167 9.54 -1.89 -19.22
N ASN A 168 9.58 -0.65 -18.70
CA ASN A 168 10.29 0.47 -19.30
C ASN A 168 11.50 0.95 -18.49
N ILE A 169 11.88 0.31 -17.39
CA ILE A 169 13.11 0.65 -16.65
C ILE A 169 14.32 0.51 -17.57
N ASN A 170 15.07 1.59 -17.77
CA ASN A 170 16.28 1.55 -18.56
C ASN A 170 17.42 0.89 -17.78
N HIS A 171 18.00 -0.19 -18.33
CA HIS A 171 19.02 -0.99 -17.65
C HIS A 171 20.31 -0.22 -17.39
N ASP A 172 20.73 0.63 -18.33
CA ASP A 172 21.99 1.36 -18.21
C ASP A 172 21.87 2.45 -17.15
N ILE A 173 20.77 3.24 -17.17
CA ILE A 173 20.50 4.24 -16.13
C ILE A 173 20.42 3.56 -14.75
N LEU A 174 19.74 2.40 -14.64
CA LEU A 174 19.66 1.68 -13.37
C LEU A 174 21.05 1.26 -12.87
N VAL A 175 21.88 0.71 -13.74
CA VAL A 175 23.23 0.27 -13.36
C VAL A 175 24.12 1.47 -13.03
N ASP A 176 23.97 2.59 -13.73
CA ASP A 176 24.72 3.82 -13.41
C ASP A 176 24.32 4.37 -12.03
N ILE A 177 23.03 4.33 -11.68
CA ILE A 177 22.57 4.65 -10.32
C ILE A 177 23.21 3.72 -9.28
N LEU A 178 23.26 2.42 -9.56
CA LEU A 178 23.89 1.44 -8.65
C LEU A 178 25.40 1.70 -8.50
N LYS A 179 26.12 2.07 -9.56
CA LYS A 179 27.56 2.38 -9.55
C LYS A 179 27.92 3.58 -8.66
N GLU A 180 26.99 4.45 -8.37
CA GLU A 180 27.26 5.57 -7.45
C GLU A 180 27.65 5.09 -6.05
N ARG A 181 27.13 3.94 -5.62
CA ARG A 181 27.41 3.35 -4.32
C ARG A 181 28.13 2.01 -4.36
N ILE A 182 28.08 1.30 -5.47
CA ILE A 182 28.64 -0.05 -5.64
C ILE A 182 29.76 -0.01 -6.66
N SER A 183 30.98 -0.36 -6.23
CA SER A 183 32.16 -0.49 -7.10
C SER A 183 32.49 -1.95 -7.48
N ASP A 184 31.74 -2.92 -6.96
CA ASP A 184 31.92 -4.34 -7.29
C ASP A 184 31.32 -4.67 -8.66
N GLU A 185 32.16 -4.68 -9.69
CA GLU A 185 31.77 -4.98 -11.08
C GLU A 185 31.22 -6.40 -11.25
N ARG A 186 31.65 -7.39 -10.45
CA ARG A 186 31.09 -8.75 -10.49
C ARG A 186 29.63 -8.77 -10.04
N PHE A 187 29.32 -8.02 -8.99
CA PHE A 187 27.96 -7.87 -8.48
C PHE A 187 27.07 -7.14 -9.48
N LEU A 188 27.55 -6.07 -10.08
CA LEU A 188 26.83 -5.32 -11.12
C LEU A 188 26.60 -6.16 -12.37
N ARG A 189 27.59 -6.97 -12.81
CA ARG A 189 27.41 -7.91 -13.92
C ARG A 189 26.32 -8.94 -13.62
N LEU A 190 26.25 -9.47 -12.40
CA LEU A 190 25.19 -10.39 -12.02
C LEU A 190 23.80 -9.74 -12.09
N ILE A 191 23.66 -8.51 -11.61
CA ILE A 191 22.40 -7.75 -11.76
C ILE A 191 22.05 -7.59 -13.24
N ARG A 192 23.01 -7.21 -14.09
CA ARG A 192 22.79 -7.12 -15.55
C ARG A 192 22.37 -8.46 -16.17
N LYS A 193 22.94 -9.58 -15.71
CA LYS A 193 22.51 -10.93 -16.17
C LYS A 193 21.02 -11.16 -15.84
N PHE A 194 20.54 -10.79 -14.65
CA PHE A 194 19.12 -10.90 -14.28
C PHE A 194 18.22 -9.98 -15.11
N LEU A 195 18.65 -8.75 -15.38
CA LEU A 195 17.89 -7.81 -16.20
C LEU A 195 17.76 -8.30 -17.66
N LYS A 196 18.78 -8.97 -18.18
CA LYS A 196 18.84 -9.48 -19.56
C LYS A 196 18.38 -10.94 -19.70
N ALA A 197 17.99 -11.63 -18.62
CA ALA A 197 17.64 -13.05 -18.65
C ALA A 197 16.49 -13.40 -19.60
N GLY A 198 15.67 -12.43 -19.99
CA GLY A 198 14.54 -12.66 -20.88
C GLY A 198 13.37 -13.39 -20.23
N TYR A 199 12.43 -13.78 -21.06
CA TYR A 199 11.30 -14.60 -20.63
C TYR A 199 10.86 -15.58 -21.74
N ILE A 200 10.21 -16.64 -21.34
CA ILE A 200 9.58 -17.59 -22.26
C ILE A 200 8.06 -17.36 -22.23
N GLU A 201 7.52 -17.10 -23.41
CA GLU A 201 6.11 -16.95 -23.68
C GLU A 201 5.68 -17.87 -24.81
N ARG A 202 4.66 -18.71 -24.59
CA ARG A 202 4.15 -19.66 -25.60
C ARG A 202 5.28 -20.49 -26.26
N TRP A 203 6.24 -20.94 -25.40
CA TRP A 203 7.43 -21.72 -25.82
C TRP A 203 8.43 -20.95 -26.69
N ARG A 204 8.30 -19.64 -26.82
CA ARG A 204 9.26 -18.79 -27.53
C ARG A 204 10.04 -17.93 -26.55
N PHE A 205 11.34 -17.91 -26.71
CA PHE A 205 12.23 -17.02 -25.95
C PHE A 205 12.10 -15.58 -26.47
N GLN A 206 12.01 -14.64 -25.54
CA GLN A 206 11.96 -13.22 -25.79
C GLN A 206 13.08 -12.53 -25.00
N ASN A 207 13.85 -11.70 -25.67
CA ASN A 207 14.87 -10.88 -25.03
C ASN A 207 14.24 -9.73 -24.23
N THR A 208 14.85 -9.37 -23.10
CA THR A 208 14.49 -8.19 -22.33
C THR A 208 15.50 -7.08 -22.60
N TYR A 209 15.12 -6.08 -23.38
CA TYR A 209 15.95 -4.92 -23.69
C TYR A 209 15.79 -3.79 -22.67
N SER A 210 14.65 -3.76 -21.99
CA SER A 210 14.33 -2.82 -20.92
C SER A 210 13.45 -3.54 -19.88
N GLY A 211 13.33 -2.93 -18.71
CA GLY A 211 12.43 -3.41 -17.68
C GLY A 211 13.02 -4.48 -16.77
N THR A 212 12.26 -4.75 -15.72
CA THR A 212 12.51 -5.85 -14.79
C THR A 212 11.32 -6.80 -14.82
N PRO A 213 11.52 -8.13 -14.80
CA PRO A 213 10.40 -9.06 -14.84
C PRO A 213 9.39 -8.78 -13.72
N GLN A 214 8.14 -8.48 -14.07
CA GLN A 214 7.08 -8.39 -13.07
C GLN A 214 6.91 -9.76 -12.40
N GLY A 215 7.29 -9.85 -11.11
CA GLY A 215 7.31 -11.11 -10.35
C GLY A 215 8.71 -11.57 -9.94
N GLY A 216 9.78 -10.92 -10.40
CA GLY A 216 11.13 -11.09 -9.87
C GLY A 216 11.23 -10.55 -8.43
N ILE A 217 12.00 -11.24 -7.57
CA ILE A 217 12.16 -10.85 -6.16
C ILE A 217 12.96 -9.54 -6.02
N ILE A 218 13.93 -9.29 -6.90
CA ILE A 218 14.72 -8.06 -6.88
C ILE A 218 14.02 -6.87 -7.55
N SER A 219 13.01 -7.11 -8.39
CA SER A 219 12.37 -6.04 -9.17
C SER A 219 11.83 -4.90 -8.31
N PRO A 220 11.18 -5.14 -7.14
CA PRO A 220 10.67 -4.06 -6.30
C PRO A 220 11.76 -3.15 -5.71
N ILE A 221 12.89 -3.70 -5.26
CA ILE A 221 13.98 -2.89 -4.70
C ILE A 221 14.69 -2.10 -5.80
N LEU A 222 14.93 -2.70 -6.98
CA LEU A 222 15.50 -2.01 -8.13
C LEU A 222 14.59 -0.87 -8.62
N ALA A 223 13.27 -1.10 -8.59
CA ALA A 223 12.26 -0.08 -8.89
C ALA A 223 12.34 1.11 -7.93
N ASN A 224 12.48 0.86 -6.63
CA ASN A 224 12.63 1.92 -5.64
C ASN A 224 13.95 2.68 -5.80
N ILE A 225 15.07 1.98 -6.07
CA ILE A 225 16.37 2.62 -6.33
C ILE A 225 16.29 3.53 -7.57
N TYR A 226 15.61 3.09 -8.61
CA TYR A 226 15.42 3.87 -9.83
C TYR A 226 14.56 5.13 -9.60
N LEU A 227 13.42 4.98 -8.90
CA LEU A 227 12.49 6.08 -8.63
C LEU A 227 12.93 6.98 -7.46
N ASP A 228 13.95 6.62 -6.70
CA ASP A 228 14.53 7.51 -5.69
C ASP A 228 15.05 8.82 -6.31
N ARG A 229 15.47 8.78 -7.57
CA ARG A 229 15.81 9.99 -8.35
C ARG A 229 14.63 10.93 -8.53
N PHE A 230 13.46 10.37 -8.76
CA PHE A 230 12.23 11.14 -8.86
C PHE A 230 11.81 11.68 -7.49
N ASP A 231 11.92 10.89 -6.43
CA ASP A 231 11.59 11.33 -5.08
C ASP A 231 12.46 12.54 -4.67
N LYS A 232 13.77 12.47 -4.94
CA LYS A 232 14.72 13.57 -4.68
C LYS A 232 14.43 14.79 -5.53
N TYR A 233 14.13 14.61 -6.82
CA TYR A 233 13.74 15.71 -7.70
C TYR A 233 12.51 16.45 -7.18
N ILE A 234 11.47 15.73 -6.77
CA ILE A 234 10.26 16.36 -6.20
C ILE A 234 10.56 17.08 -4.89
N LYS A 235 11.44 16.55 -4.05
CA LYS A 235 11.87 17.21 -2.82
C LYS A 235 12.57 18.55 -3.11
N GLU A 236 13.54 18.55 -3.99
CA GLU A 236 14.25 19.78 -4.42
C GLU A 236 13.29 20.79 -5.09
N TYR A 237 12.37 20.28 -5.91
CA TYR A 237 11.34 21.10 -6.54
C TYR A 237 10.42 21.74 -5.49
N ALA A 238 10.00 20.95 -4.50
CA ALA A 238 9.17 21.44 -3.41
C ALA A 238 9.90 22.50 -2.55
N GLU A 239 11.19 22.34 -2.27
CA GLU A 239 12.00 23.32 -1.54
C GLU A 239 12.02 24.68 -2.26
N LYS A 240 12.12 24.69 -3.59
CA LYS A 240 12.11 25.91 -4.42
C LYS A 240 10.71 26.53 -4.54
N PHE A 241 9.67 25.68 -4.61
CA PHE A 241 8.29 26.12 -4.80
C PHE A 241 7.64 26.62 -3.50
N ASN A 242 7.98 26.01 -2.37
CA ASN A 242 7.35 26.32 -1.08
C ASN A 242 7.67 27.74 -0.63
N LYS A 243 6.61 28.50 -0.28
CA LYS A 243 6.68 29.89 0.15
C LYS A 243 5.90 30.11 1.44
N GLY A 244 6.39 31.05 2.27
CA GLY A 244 5.73 31.51 3.50
C GLY A 244 5.62 30.43 4.58
N GLU A 245 5.50 30.83 5.84
CA GLU A 245 5.34 29.89 6.96
C GLU A 245 3.87 29.57 7.22
N ARG A 246 3.00 30.55 7.13
CA ARG A 246 1.56 30.46 7.43
C ARG A 246 0.74 31.25 6.42
N ARG A 247 -0.44 30.72 6.09
CA ARG A 247 -1.43 31.47 5.29
C ARG A 247 -1.86 32.73 6.04
N ARG A 248 -2.06 33.81 5.30
CA ARG A 248 -2.64 35.04 5.83
C ARG A 248 -4.04 34.80 6.37
N ILE A 249 -4.36 35.49 7.47
CA ILE A 249 -5.72 35.48 8.01
C ILE A 249 -6.56 36.36 7.11
N SER A 250 -7.74 35.88 6.71
CA SER A 250 -8.70 36.65 5.91
C SER A 250 -9.03 38.00 6.62
N LEU A 251 -9.01 39.08 5.85
CA LEU A 251 -9.30 40.41 6.37
C LEU A 251 -10.69 40.49 6.98
N GLU A 252 -11.67 39.86 6.32
CA GLU A 252 -13.04 39.78 6.80
C GLU A 252 -13.14 39.01 8.12
N TYR A 253 -12.50 37.85 8.21
CA TYR A 253 -12.44 37.09 9.46
C TYR A 253 -11.80 37.92 10.60
N ARG A 254 -10.72 38.63 10.32
CA ARG A 254 -10.04 39.49 11.30
C ARG A 254 -10.96 40.59 11.78
N ARG A 255 -11.70 41.26 10.85
CA ARG A 255 -12.68 42.32 11.17
C ARG A 255 -13.78 41.78 12.10
N LEU A 256 -14.40 40.65 11.74
CA LEU A 256 -15.45 40.01 12.53
C LEU A 256 -14.95 39.57 13.91
N ASN A 257 -13.77 38.97 13.98
CA ASN A 257 -13.18 38.52 15.25
C ASN A 257 -12.83 39.71 16.17
N ASN A 258 -12.32 40.81 15.60
CA ASN A 258 -12.06 42.06 16.35
C ASN A 258 -13.37 42.68 16.84
N LYS A 259 -14.44 42.71 15.99
CA LYS A 259 -15.78 43.20 16.39
C LYS A 259 -16.30 42.38 17.58
N LYS A 260 -16.27 41.05 17.47
CA LYS A 260 -16.68 40.12 18.54
C LYS A 260 -15.91 40.39 19.84
N THR A 261 -14.60 40.57 19.77
CA THR A 261 -13.75 40.83 20.95
C THR A 261 -14.09 42.19 21.62
N ARG A 262 -14.35 43.24 20.81
CA ARG A 262 -14.79 44.52 21.33
C ARG A 262 -16.16 44.45 22.02
N LEU A 263 -17.12 43.79 21.40
CA LEU A 263 -18.45 43.60 21.98
C LEU A 263 -18.39 42.79 23.29
N ALA A 264 -17.59 41.71 23.32
CA ALA A 264 -17.40 40.92 24.53
C ALA A 264 -16.72 41.68 25.69
N LYS A 265 -15.82 42.63 25.38
CA LYS A 265 -15.24 43.54 26.39
C LYS A 265 -16.28 44.52 26.92
N ARG A 266 -17.06 45.17 26.03
CA ARG A 266 -18.13 46.08 26.41
C ARG A 266 -19.21 45.43 27.25
N LEU A 267 -19.58 44.19 26.95
CA LEU A 267 -20.59 43.41 27.70
C LEU A 267 -20.25 43.31 29.20
N LYS A 268 -18.96 43.30 29.55
CA LYS A 268 -18.51 43.19 30.95
C LYS A 268 -18.79 44.45 31.80
N SER A 269 -18.94 45.61 31.17
CA SER A 269 -19.16 46.89 31.82
C SER A 269 -20.62 47.35 31.81
N ILE A 270 -21.53 46.59 31.23
CA ILE A 270 -22.95 46.96 31.10
C ILE A 270 -23.74 46.31 32.24
N THR A 271 -24.47 47.15 32.98
CA THR A 271 -25.35 46.79 34.09
C THR A 271 -26.83 46.73 33.67
N ASP A 272 -27.24 47.50 32.64
CA ASP A 272 -28.60 47.51 32.11
C ASP A 272 -28.91 46.19 31.35
N GLU A 273 -29.95 45.50 31.80
CA GLU A 273 -30.34 44.18 31.30
C GLU A 273 -30.84 44.22 29.84
N SER A 274 -31.60 45.25 29.44
CA SER A 274 -32.12 45.44 28.09
C SER A 274 -30.99 45.71 27.08
N VAL A 275 -30.02 46.52 27.45
CA VAL A 275 -28.83 46.82 26.62
C VAL A 275 -27.92 45.60 26.54
N ARG A 276 -27.82 44.82 27.62
CA ARG A 276 -27.05 43.60 27.71
C ARG A 276 -27.59 42.52 26.75
N ASP A 277 -28.92 42.34 26.72
CA ASP A 277 -29.56 41.36 25.83
C ASP A 277 -29.39 41.69 24.35
N LYS A 278 -29.55 42.98 23.99
CA LYS A 278 -29.27 43.42 22.61
C LYS A 278 -27.81 43.15 22.21
N MET A 279 -26.87 43.38 23.11
CA MET A 279 -25.44 43.14 22.83
C MET A 279 -25.12 41.64 22.76
N ILE A 280 -25.77 40.80 23.56
CA ILE A 280 -25.64 39.35 23.46
C ILE A 280 -26.17 38.85 22.11
N ALA A 281 -27.28 39.41 21.62
CA ALA A 281 -27.82 39.09 20.30
C ALA A 281 -26.83 39.47 19.18
N GLU A 282 -26.24 40.69 19.25
CA GLU A 282 -25.23 41.13 18.28
C GLU A 282 -23.95 40.29 18.33
N ILE A 283 -23.52 39.88 19.52
CA ILE A 283 -22.39 38.92 19.67
C ILE A 283 -22.70 37.57 19.01
N LYS A 284 -23.93 37.05 19.24
CA LYS A 284 -24.35 35.77 18.61
C LYS A 284 -24.38 35.87 17.09
N GLU A 285 -24.91 36.99 16.54
CA GLU A 285 -24.91 37.22 15.10
C GLU A 285 -23.49 37.37 14.53
N THR A 286 -22.63 38.20 15.16
CA THR A 286 -21.22 38.34 14.75
C THR A 286 -20.47 37.00 14.82
N LEU A 287 -20.78 36.18 15.82
CA LEU A 287 -20.22 34.83 15.95
C LEU A 287 -20.68 33.91 14.79
N ALA A 288 -21.98 33.99 14.43
CA ALA A 288 -22.52 33.24 13.29
C ALA A 288 -21.84 33.63 11.96
N GLN A 289 -21.68 34.94 11.72
CA GLN A 289 -20.95 35.48 10.58
C GLN A 289 -19.47 35.05 10.59
N THR A 290 -18.81 35.12 11.75
CA THR A 290 -17.43 34.65 11.91
C THR A 290 -17.32 33.16 11.58
N PHE A 291 -18.31 32.34 11.92
CA PHE A 291 -18.33 30.94 11.57
C PHE A 291 -18.67 30.64 10.10
N ALA A 292 -19.33 31.53 9.40
CA ALA A 292 -19.58 31.44 7.96
C ALA A 292 -18.34 31.81 7.12
N THR A 293 -17.52 32.77 7.63
CA THR A 293 -16.36 33.31 6.92
C THR A 293 -15.14 32.37 7.02
N THR A 294 -14.32 32.29 5.97
CA THR A 294 -13.06 31.50 5.99
C THR A 294 -12.02 32.17 6.88
N CYS A 295 -11.37 31.41 7.76
CA CYS A 295 -10.36 31.94 8.68
C CYS A 295 -9.09 32.43 7.97
N GLN A 296 -8.67 31.68 6.94
CA GLN A 296 -7.44 31.93 6.19
C GLN A 296 -7.79 32.32 4.75
N GLU A 297 -6.92 33.12 4.11
CA GLU A 297 -7.06 33.48 2.71
C GLU A 297 -6.97 32.25 1.84
N PRO A 298 -8.01 31.91 1.04
CA PRO A 298 -8.01 30.67 0.27
C PRO A 298 -6.92 30.59 -0.80
N MET A 299 -6.59 31.74 -1.42
CA MET A 299 -5.63 31.87 -2.52
C MET A 299 -4.52 32.86 -2.17
N ASP A 300 -3.90 32.65 -1.01
CA ASP A 300 -2.77 33.48 -0.58
C ASP A 300 -1.58 33.28 -1.52
N THR A 301 -1.18 34.34 -2.23
CA THR A 301 -0.06 34.33 -3.19
C THR A 301 1.29 34.13 -2.52
N GLU A 302 1.41 34.48 -1.24
CA GLU A 302 2.64 34.32 -0.47
C GLU A 302 2.71 32.98 0.29
N TYR A 303 1.74 32.10 0.10
CA TYR A 303 1.76 30.77 0.70
C TYR A 303 1.60 29.68 -0.35
N ARG A 304 2.67 28.96 -0.61
CA ARG A 304 2.74 27.85 -1.58
C ARG A 304 3.26 26.61 -0.91
N ARG A 305 2.69 25.45 -1.24
CA ARG A 305 3.16 24.14 -0.75
C ARG A 305 2.98 23.07 -1.81
N ILE A 306 3.98 22.22 -1.91
CA ILE A 306 3.91 20.89 -2.54
C ILE A 306 4.03 19.85 -1.45
N GLN A 307 3.14 18.88 -1.47
CA GLN A 307 3.18 17.65 -0.67
C GLN A 307 3.20 16.46 -1.62
N TYR A 308 3.99 15.46 -1.32
CA TYR A 308 4.22 14.33 -2.21
C TYR A 308 4.21 13.03 -1.45
N VAL A 309 3.61 11.98 -2.03
CA VAL A 309 3.65 10.60 -1.54
C VAL A 309 3.67 9.66 -2.74
N ARG A 310 4.52 8.64 -2.69
CA ARG A 310 4.62 7.59 -3.72
C ARG A 310 4.45 6.19 -3.12
N TYR A 311 3.78 5.34 -3.86
CA TYR A 311 3.67 3.92 -3.59
C TYR A 311 3.98 3.12 -4.86
N ALA A 312 5.18 2.58 -4.99
CA ALA A 312 5.71 1.98 -6.21
C ALA A 312 5.70 2.97 -7.38
N ASP A 313 4.96 2.70 -8.44
CA ASP A 313 4.75 3.54 -9.62
C ASP A 313 3.60 4.54 -9.49
N ASP A 314 2.69 4.35 -8.54
CA ASP A 314 1.62 5.29 -8.25
C ASP A 314 2.11 6.43 -7.33
N PHE A 315 1.79 7.68 -7.66
CA PHE A 315 2.12 8.81 -6.79
C PHE A 315 0.98 9.84 -6.72
N LEU A 316 0.96 10.59 -5.63
CA LEU A 316 0.02 11.67 -5.40
C LEU A 316 0.76 12.93 -4.97
N ILE A 317 0.50 14.05 -5.65
CA ILE A 317 1.03 15.35 -5.29
C ILE A 317 -0.14 16.25 -4.89
N GLY A 318 -0.06 16.86 -3.71
CA GLY A 318 -1.02 17.85 -3.24
C GLY A 318 -0.41 19.26 -3.31
N ILE A 319 -1.11 20.18 -3.95
CA ILE A 319 -0.59 21.52 -4.23
C ILE A 319 -1.49 22.58 -3.58
N ILE A 320 -0.84 23.50 -2.87
CA ILE A 320 -1.42 24.80 -2.46
C ILE A 320 -0.89 25.84 -3.43
N GLY A 321 -1.67 26.14 -4.44
CA GLY A 321 -1.32 27.03 -5.55
C GLY A 321 -2.45 27.18 -6.54
N SER A 322 -2.19 27.81 -7.68
CA SER A 322 -3.11 27.98 -8.80
C SER A 322 -3.16 26.72 -9.68
N LYS A 323 -4.19 26.61 -10.53
CA LYS A 323 -4.29 25.53 -11.53
C LYS A 323 -3.18 25.64 -12.58
N THR A 324 -2.78 26.83 -12.94
CA THR A 324 -1.67 27.08 -13.88
C THR A 324 -0.35 26.57 -13.34
N GLU A 325 -0.03 26.81 -12.06
CA GLU A 325 1.14 26.23 -11.41
C GLU A 325 1.11 24.69 -11.43
N CYS A 326 -0.08 24.09 -11.23
CA CYS A 326 -0.21 22.62 -11.31
C CYS A 326 0.08 22.07 -12.72
N ILE A 327 -0.34 22.79 -13.76
CA ILE A 327 -0.05 22.41 -15.16
C ILE A 327 1.45 22.48 -15.41
N THR A 328 2.12 23.55 -14.97
CA THR A 328 3.58 23.69 -15.08
C THR A 328 4.31 22.57 -14.33
N ILE A 329 3.94 22.31 -13.08
CA ILE A 329 4.53 21.21 -12.28
C ILE A 329 4.38 19.86 -12.97
N LYS A 330 3.17 19.56 -13.52
CA LYS A 330 2.95 18.33 -14.27
C LYS A 330 3.85 18.22 -15.50
N ALA A 331 4.01 19.32 -16.24
CA ALA A 331 4.88 19.37 -17.42
C ALA A 331 6.37 19.18 -17.05
N ASP A 332 6.84 19.84 -16.00
CA ASP A 332 8.22 19.71 -15.51
C ASP A 332 8.52 18.28 -15.02
N ILE A 333 7.57 17.64 -14.35
CA ILE A 333 7.68 16.23 -13.96
C ILE A 333 7.74 15.33 -15.19
N ALA A 334 6.88 15.53 -16.18
CA ALA A 334 6.90 14.74 -17.41
C ALA A 334 8.24 14.88 -18.15
N LYS A 335 8.77 16.10 -18.22
CA LYS A 335 10.08 16.39 -18.80
C LYS A 335 11.22 15.69 -18.05
N PHE A 336 11.24 15.80 -16.72
CA PHE A 336 12.24 15.12 -15.89
C PHE A 336 12.21 13.60 -16.08
N MET A 337 11.00 13.00 -16.07
CA MET A 337 10.84 11.57 -16.29
C MET A 337 11.35 11.13 -17.65
N ALA A 338 11.06 11.87 -18.71
CA ALA A 338 11.48 11.56 -20.06
C ALA A 338 13.01 11.72 -20.24
N GLU A 339 13.58 12.83 -19.78
CA GLU A 339 14.98 13.16 -20.02
C GLU A 339 15.94 12.39 -19.11
N LYS A 340 15.63 12.25 -17.82
CA LYS A 340 16.53 11.67 -16.81
C LYS A 340 16.29 10.19 -16.57
N LEU A 341 15.03 9.73 -16.67
CA LEU A 341 14.65 8.35 -16.36
C LEU A 341 14.17 7.57 -17.60
N ARG A 342 14.04 8.22 -18.74
CA ARG A 342 13.47 7.60 -19.96
C ARG A 342 12.15 6.88 -19.68
N LEU A 343 11.30 7.51 -18.86
CA LEU A 343 9.97 7.04 -18.50
C LEU A 343 8.91 8.02 -19.00
N GLU A 344 7.73 7.51 -19.29
CA GLU A 344 6.58 8.30 -19.71
C GLU A 344 5.48 8.26 -18.65
N LEU A 345 4.85 9.40 -18.39
CA LEU A 345 3.62 9.43 -17.60
C LEU A 345 2.44 8.90 -18.42
N SER A 346 1.53 8.20 -17.77
CA SER A 346 0.27 7.81 -18.41
C SER A 346 -0.65 9.03 -18.55
N GLU A 347 -0.86 9.54 -19.74
CA GLU A 347 -1.73 10.71 -19.97
C GLU A 347 -3.16 10.50 -19.49
N GLU A 348 -3.70 9.29 -19.72
CA GLU A 348 -5.06 8.92 -19.31
C GLU A 348 -5.26 8.89 -17.79
N LYS A 349 -4.21 8.60 -17.03
CA LYS A 349 -4.28 8.42 -15.57
C LYS A 349 -3.61 9.56 -14.80
N THR A 350 -2.77 10.37 -15.45
CA THR A 350 -2.14 11.51 -14.79
C THR A 350 -3.05 12.73 -14.89
N LEU A 351 -3.87 12.91 -13.85
CA LEU A 351 -4.94 13.91 -13.82
C LEU A 351 -4.60 15.05 -12.85
N ILE A 352 -5.12 16.25 -13.17
CA ILE A 352 -5.13 17.38 -12.23
C ILE A 352 -6.56 17.52 -11.72
N THR A 353 -6.77 17.12 -10.46
CA THR A 353 -8.08 17.05 -9.82
C THR A 353 -8.20 18.16 -8.78
N ASN A 354 -9.35 18.89 -8.75
CA ASN A 354 -9.61 19.86 -7.68
C ASN A 354 -9.68 19.12 -6.34
N ALA A 355 -9.14 19.72 -5.28
CA ALA A 355 -9.06 19.05 -3.98
C ALA A 355 -10.43 18.76 -3.33
N HIS A 356 -11.50 19.42 -3.77
CA HIS A 356 -12.87 19.14 -3.32
C HIS A 356 -13.52 17.99 -4.13
N ASP A 357 -12.96 17.66 -5.30
CA ASP A 357 -13.31 16.49 -6.07
C ASP A 357 -12.56 15.25 -5.53
N LYS A 358 -12.92 14.07 -6.04
CA LYS A 358 -12.41 12.81 -5.52
C LYS A 358 -11.24 12.30 -6.36
N ALA A 359 -10.01 12.62 -5.97
CA ALA A 359 -8.81 12.03 -6.52
C ALA A 359 -8.70 10.54 -6.13
N LYS A 360 -8.12 9.71 -6.98
CA LYS A 360 -7.97 8.27 -6.76
C LYS A 360 -6.52 7.92 -6.44
N PHE A 361 -6.30 7.30 -5.30
CA PHE A 361 -4.98 6.81 -4.92
C PHE A 361 -5.10 5.55 -4.08
N LEU A 362 -4.39 4.50 -4.43
CA LEU A 362 -4.39 3.20 -3.73
C LEU A 362 -5.79 2.66 -3.43
N GLY A 363 -6.71 2.75 -4.39
CA GLY A 363 -8.08 2.25 -4.25
C GLY A 363 -9.00 3.07 -3.34
N TYR A 364 -8.53 4.21 -2.85
CA TYR A 364 -9.31 5.19 -2.09
C TYR A 364 -9.66 6.40 -2.95
N GLU A 365 -10.77 7.05 -2.61
CA GLU A 365 -11.13 8.39 -3.05
C GLU A 365 -10.67 9.41 -2.02
N ILE A 366 -9.83 10.35 -2.43
CA ILE A 366 -9.19 11.34 -1.57
C ILE A 366 -9.71 12.72 -1.93
N PHE A 367 -10.16 13.46 -0.95
CA PHE A 367 -10.60 14.85 -1.15
C PHE A 367 -10.43 15.66 0.13
N VAL A 368 -10.42 16.98 -0.03
CA VAL A 368 -10.33 17.94 1.07
C VAL A 368 -11.72 18.42 1.45
N ARG A 369 -12.06 18.31 2.71
CA ARG A 369 -13.36 18.74 3.24
C ARG A 369 -13.51 20.26 3.14
N ASP A 370 -14.59 20.75 2.55
CA ASP A 370 -14.91 22.18 2.48
C ASP A 370 -15.73 22.69 3.65
N CYS A 371 -16.57 21.84 4.27
CA CYS A 371 -17.40 22.22 5.40
C CYS A 371 -16.66 22.14 6.73
N SER A 372 -16.98 23.07 7.65
CA SER A 372 -16.53 23.02 9.03
C SER A 372 -17.64 22.51 9.95
N PHE A 373 -17.29 21.67 10.91
CA PHE A 373 -18.18 21.31 12.01
C PHE A 373 -17.96 22.23 13.21
N ARG A 374 -19.02 22.45 13.97
CA ARG A 374 -18.94 23.11 15.27
C ARG A 374 -18.77 22.03 16.34
N HIS A 375 -17.76 22.14 17.16
CA HIS A 375 -17.53 21.27 18.30
C HIS A 375 -17.35 22.12 19.56
N LYS A 376 -17.99 21.72 20.65
CA LYS A 376 -17.71 22.28 21.98
C LYS A 376 -16.49 21.56 22.54
N ASP A 377 -15.47 22.33 22.91
CA ASP A 377 -14.33 21.78 23.65
C ASP A 377 -14.73 21.46 25.11
N ARG A 378 -13.80 20.85 25.86
CA ARG A 378 -14.03 20.50 27.27
C ARG A 378 -14.37 21.69 28.17
N LYS A 379 -14.06 22.92 27.71
CA LYS A 379 -14.39 24.19 28.41
C LYS A 379 -15.69 24.82 27.91
N GLY A 380 -16.47 24.12 27.08
CA GLY A 380 -17.73 24.60 26.52
C GLY A 380 -17.58 25.60 25.36
N VAL A 381 -16.35 25.89 24.92
CA VAL A 381 -16.10 26.83 23.83
C VAL A 381 -16.38 26.19 22.49
N ILE A 382 -17.22 26.83 21.67
CA ILE A 382 -17.52 26.35 20.31
C ILE A 382 -16.35 26.69 19.40
N ARG A 383 -15.75 25.66 18.82
CA ARG A 383 -14.67 25.78 17.83
C ARG A 383 -15.08 25.20 16.50
N ARG A 384 -14.50 25.72 15.42
CA ARG A 384 -14.57 25.07 14.11
C ARG A 384 -13.61 23.91 14.05
N PHE A 385 -14.07 22.86 13.40
CA PHE A 385 -13.28 21.67 13.20
C PHE A 385 -13.51 21.11 11.79
N GLY A 386 -12.48 20.58 11.18
CA GLY A 386 -12.55 19.71 10.01
C GLY A 386 -12.45 20.38 8.64
N LYS A 387 -12.61 21.71 8.49
CA LYS A 387 -12.38 22.38 7.19
C LYS A 387 -10.91 22.25 6.78
N GLY A 388 -10.68 21.83 5.55
CA GLY A 388 -9.34 21.62 5.02
C GLY A 388 -8.73 20.25 5.35
N SER A 389 -9.37 19.42 6.20
CA SER A 389 -8.88 18.08 6.48
C SER A 389 -9.07 17.15 5.30
N VAL A 390 -8.09 16.28 5.08
CA VAL A 390 -8.16 15.26 4.02
C VAL A 390 -9.08 14.12 4.46
N MET A 391 -9.97 13.73 3.58
CA MET A 391 -10.89 12.61 3.75
C MET A 391 -10.46 11.45 2.85
N LEU A 392 -10.50 10.25 3.41
CA LEU A 392 -10.32 8.99 2.68
C LEU A 392 -11.67 8.29 2.60
N HIS A 393 -12.19 8.07 1.42
CA HIS A 393 -13.44 7.34 1.21
C HIS A 393 -13.22 6.08 0.39
N VAL A 394 -14.07 5.11 0.60
CA VAL A 394 -14.24 3.95 -0.28
C VAL A 394 -15.39 4.25 -1.22
N ASN A 395 -15.19 4.04 -2.52
CA ASN A 395 -16.28 4.12 -3.49
C ASN A 395 -17.23 2.93 -3.32
N MET A 396 -18.54 3.19 -3.39
CA MET A 396 -19.57 2.14 -3.33
C MET A 396 -19.40 1.10 -4.45
N ASP A 397 -18.96 1.53 -5.64
CA ASP A 397 -18.67 0.61 -6.74
C ASP A 397 -17.52 -0.36 -6.42
N THR A 398 -16.57 0.04 -5.59
CA THR A 398 -15.50 -0.86 -5.11
C THR A 398 -16.07 -2.01 -4.28
N ALA A 399 -16.97 -1.72 -3.35
CA ALA A 399 -17.66 -2.73 -2.56
C ALA A 399 -18.55 -3.62 -3.43
N LYS A 400 -19.30 -3.02 -4.35
CA LYS A 400 -20.14 -3.73 -5.33
C LYS A 400 -19.32 -4.71 -6.18
N ASN A 401 -18.25 -4.21 -6.80
CA ASN A 401 -17.41 -5.03 -7.68
C ASN A 401 -16.75 -6.18 -6.91
N LYS A 402 -16.37 -5.95 -5.65
CA LYS A 402 -15.81 -6.99 -4.80
C LYS A 402 -16.85 -8.06 -4.43
N LEU A 403 -18.08 -7.67 -4.15
CA LEU A 403 -19.19 -8.62 -3.90
C LEU A 403 -19.55 -9.43 -5.17
N LEU A 404 -19.47 -8.81 -6.36
CA LEU A 404 -19.64 -9.52 -7.63
C LEU A 404 -18.49 -10.49 -7.90
N GLU A 405 -17.24 -10.09 -7.64
CA GLU A 405 -16.05 -10.95 -7.73
C GLU A 405 -16.15 -12.18 -6.83
N TYR A 406 -16.70 -12.00 -5.62
CA TYR A 406 -16.96 -13.09 -4.67
C TYR A 406 -18.18 -13.94 -5.02
N ASP A 407 -18.92 -13.61 -6.07
CA ASP A 407 -20.19 -14.24 -6.45
C ASP A 407 -21.25 -14.21 -5.33
N ALA A 408 -21.18 -13.21 -4.44
CA ALA A 408 -22.09 -13.04 -3.32
C ALA A 408 -23.27 -12.11 -3.60
N LEU A 409 -23.25 -11.39 -4.72
CA LEU A 409 -24.20 -10.35 -5.10
C LEU A 409 -24.92 -10.66 -6.41
N ARG A 410 -26.22 -10.43 -6.43
CA ARG A 410 -27.04 -10.31 -7.66
C ARG A 410 -27.66 -8.93 -7.72
N MET A 411 -27.57 -8.28 -8.88
CA MET A 411 -28.26 -7.03 -9.15
C MET A 411 -29.68 -7.34 -9.62
N SER A 412 -30.65 -6.66 -9.05
CA SER A 412 -32.06 -6.76 -9.43
C SER A 412 -32.62 -5.35 -9.69
N GLN A 413 -33.43 -5.20 -10.72
CA GLN A 413 -34.15 -3.94 -10.94
C GLN A 413 -35.53 -4.03 -10.29
N GLU A 414 -35.83 -3.15 -9.36
CA GLU A 414 -37.12 -3.04 -8.69
C GLU A 414 -37.60 -1.59 -8.72
N ARG A 415 -38.82 -1.35 -9.23
CA ARG A 415 -39.42 -0.01 -9.29
C ARG A 415 -38.48 1.07 -9.88
N LYS A 416 -37.79 0.76 -10.98
CA LYS A 416 -36.78 1.61 -11.66
C LYS A 416 -35.50 1.89 -10.81
N LYS A 417 -35.30 1.17 -9.70
CA LYS A 417 -34.06 1.27 -8.90
C LYS A 417 -33.30 -0.04 -8.95
N THR A 418 -31.98 0.06 -9.04
CA THR A 418 -31.10 -1.11 -8.94
C THR A 418 -30.90 -1.47 -7.47
N VAL A 419 -31.32 -2.68 -7.10
CA VAL A 419 -31.26 -3.19 -5.71
C VAL A 419 -30.22 -4.30 -5.61
N TRP A 420 -29.46 -4.27 -4.55
CA TRP A 420 -28.47 -5.30 -4.21
C TRP A 420 -29.15 -6.46 -3.49
N LYS A 421 -29.07 -7.66 -4.04
CA LYS A 421 -29.62 -8.88 -3.41
C LYS A 421 -28.51 -9.90 -3.16
N PRO A 422 -28.44 -10.47 -1.93
CA PRO A 422 -27.50 -11.53 -1.62
C PRO A 422 -27.80 -12.78 -2.47
N LYS A 423 -26.75 -13.36 -3.06
CA LYS A 423 -26.76 -14.56 -3.90
C LYS A 423 -26.13 -15.73 -3.17
N PRO A 424 -26.68 -16.96 -3.21
CA PRO A 424 -25.97 -18.14 -2.71
C PRO A 424 -24.79 -18.46 -3.63
N ARG A 425 -23.71 -18.95 -3.04
CA ARG A 425 -22.46 -19.30 -3.76
C ARG A 425 -22.43 -20.81 -4.02
N ALA A 426 -23.06 -21.24 -5.10
CA ALA A 426 -23.27 -22.63 -5.45
C ALA A 426 -21.96 -23.47 -5.46
N PHE A 427 -20.84 -22.91 -5.90
CA PHE A 427 -19.56 -23.59 -5.94
C PHE A 427 -18.99 -23.98 -4.57
N MET A 428 -19.55 -23.46 -3.48
CA MET A 428 -19.13 -23.78 -2.12
C MET A 428 -19.96 -24.90 -1.48
N ILE A 429 -21.03 -25.37 -2.08
CA ILE A 429 -21.95 -26.35 -1.50
C ILE A 429 -21.22 -27.67 -1.15
N GLY A 430 -20.21 -28.06 -1.94
CA GLY A 430 -19.37 -29.25 -1.66
C GLY A 430 -18.46 -29.13 -0.44
N LYS A 431 -18.17 -27.89 0.05
CA LYS A 431 -17.29 -27.68 1.22
C LYS A 431 -18.03 -27.97 2.52
N LYS A 432 -17.31 -28.27 3.61
CA LYS A 432 -17.88 -28.35 4.96
C LYS A 432 -18.45 -26.99 5.40
N VAL A 433 -19.44 -26.98 6.31
CA VAL A 433 -20.10 -25.73 6.75
C VAL A 433 -19.11 -24.79 7.44
N GLU A 434 -18.23 -25.32 8.27
CA GLU A 434 -17.14 -24.56 8.92
C GLU A 434 -16.19 -23.90 7.93
N ASP A 435 -15.91 -24.55 6.80
CA ASP A 435 -15.03 -24.02 5.73
C ASP A 435 -15.75 -22.91 4.94
N ILE A 436 -17.04 -23.07 4.70
CA ILE A 436 -17.87 -22.00 4.11
C ILE A 436 -17.78 -20.75 4.98
N VAL A 437 -18.04 -20.86 6.29
CA VAL A 437 -17.96 -19.72 7.21
C VAL A 437 -16.55 -19.13 7.26
N ALA A 438 -15.51 -19.98 7.27
CA ALA A 438 -14.13 -19.52 7.24
C ALA A 438 -13.80 -18.68 6.01
N GLN A 439 -14.27 -19.10 4.82
CA GLN A 439 -14.07 -18.39 3.56
C GLN A 439 -14.73 -17.00 3.59
N TYR A 440 -16.01 -16.92 4.01
CA TYR A 440 -16.69 -15.64 4.16
C TYR A 440 -15.98 -14.72 5.16
N ASN A 441 -15.54 -15.26 6.30
CA ASN A 441 -14.79 -14.49 7.30
C ASN A 441 -13.48 -13.92 6.73
N THR A 442 -12.76 -14.72 5.95
CA THR A 442 -11.50 -14.29 5.33
C THR A 442 -11.73 -13.16 4.35
N GLU A 443 -12.75 -13.25 3.52
CA GLU A 443 -13.10 -12.25 2.52
C GLU A 443 -13.60 -10.94 3.17
N ILE A 444 -14.44 -11.03 4.21
CA ILE A 444 -14.91 -9.87 4.97
C ILE A 444 -13.74 -9.17 5.65
N ARG A 445 -12.88 -9.93 6.33
CA ARG A 445 -11.69 -9.38 7.00
C ARG A 445 -10.72 -8.75 6.01
N GLY A 446 -10.50 -9.38 4.85
CA GLY A 446 -9.64 -8.85 3.80
C GLY A 446 -10.13 -7.48 3.31
N PHE A 447 -11.41 -7.36 2.98
CA PHE A 447 -12.03 -6.10 2.58
C PHE A 447 -11.93 -5.05 3.71
N TYR A 448 -12.37 -5.40 4.92
CA TYR A 448 -12.37 -4.48 6.04
C TYR A 448 -10.96 -4.05 6.46
N ASN A 449 -10.00 -4.97 6.54
CA ASN A 449 -8.64 -4.61 6.94
C ASN A 449 -8.02 -3.61 5.97
N TYR A 450 -8.25 -3.78 4.67
CA TYR A 450 -7.73 -2.84 3.67
C TYR A 450 -8.36 -1.46 3.77
N TYR A 451 -9.69 -1.38 3.96
CA TYR A 451 -10.45 -0.12 3.98
C TYR A 451 -10.75 0.43 5.38
N ALA A 452 -10.20 -0.17 6.43
CA ALA A 452 -10.52 0.16 7.82
C ALA A 452 -10.23 1.61 8.23
N ILE A 453 -9.31 2.30 7.54
CA ILE A 453 -8.95 3.69 7.82
C ILE A 453 -9.86 4.71 7.09
N ALA A 454 -10.72 4.26 6.18
CA ALA A 454 -11.63 5.14 5.44
C ALA A 454 -12.66 5.78 6.36
N ASN A 455 -12.99 7.05 6.08
CA ASN A 455 -13.94 7.82 6.88
C ASN A 455 -15.38 7.29 6.77
N ASN A 456 -15.74 6.65 5.66
CA ASN A 456 -17.06 6.08 5.39
C ASN A 456 -17.13 4.56 5.51
N ILE A 457 -16.13 3.92 6.14
CA ILE A 457 -16.06 2.45 6.19
C ILE A 457 -17.23 1.84 6.96
N SER A 458 -17.75 2.54 7.98
CA SER A 458 -18.91 2.03 8.75
C SER A 458 -20.14 1.83 7.86
N ASP A 459 -20.43 2.79 6.98
CA ASP A 459 -21.60 2.72 6.10
C ASP A 459 -21.42 1.68 5.00
N ILE A 460 -20.25 1.76 4.31
CA ILE A 460 -19.91 0.83 3.23
C ILE A 460 -19.76 -0.60 3.78
N GLY A 461 -19.08 -0.75 4.92
CA GLY A 461 -18.82 -2.04 5.56
C GLY A 461 -20.10 -2.71 6.05
N ASN A 462 -21.04 -1.96 6.60
CA ASN A 462 -22.33 -2.51 7.02
C ASN A 462 -23.13 -3.04 5.82
N SER A 463 -23.17 -2.28 4.70
CA SER A 463 -23.83 -2.72 3.47
C SER A 463 -23.15 -3.96 2.88
N PHE A 464 -21.82 -3.98 2.84
CA PHE A 464 -21.02 -5.13 2.40
C PHE A 464 -21.24 -6.35 3.29
N GLY A 465 -21.14 -6.18 4.61
CA GLY A 465 -21.33 -7.24 5.60
C GLY A 465 -22.72 -7.86 5.53
N TYR A 466 -23.77 -7.03 5.37
CA TYR A 466 -25.13 -7.51 5.19
C TYR A 466 -25.25 -8.46 3.98
N ILE A 467 -24.73 -8.07 2.82
CA ILE A 467 -24.78 -8.93 1.63
C ILE A 467 -24.00 -10.23 1.85
N MET A 468 -22.83 -10.17 2.46
CA MET A 468 -21.99 -11.35 2.73
C MET A 468 -22.66 -12.29 3.73
N GLU A 469 -23.25 -11.76 4.79
CA GLU A 469 -23.97 -12.53 5.82
C GLU A 469 -25.16 -13.30 5.21
N TYR A 470 -26.02 -12.59 4.49
CA TYR A 470 -27.20 -13.22 3.89
C TYR A 470 -26.85 -14.13 2.70
N SER A 471 -25.78 -13.86 1.99
CA SER A 471 -25.23 -14.78 0.99
C SER A 471 -24.75 -16.09 1.64
N MET A 472 -24.07 -16.01 2.78
CA MET A 472 -23.64 -17.18 3.56
C MET A 472 -24.86 -18.00 4.03
N TYR A 473 -25.88 -17.35 4.62
CA TYR A 473 -27.08 -18.08 5.05
C TYR A 473 -27.75 -18.82 3.89
N LYS A 474 -27.87 -18.20 2.73
CA LYS A 474 -28.42 -18.82 1.52
C LYS A 474 -27.57 -19.98 1.02
N THR A 475 -26.24 -19.86 1.07
CA THR A 475 -25.30 -20.92 0.66
C THR A 475 -25.42 -22.13 1.58
N ILE A 476 -25.46 -21.92 2.90
CA ILE A 476 -25.62 -23.00 3.87
C ILE A 476 -27.03 -23.62 3.79
N ALA A 477 -28.06 -22.81 3.60
CA ALA A 477 -29.42 -23.28 3.38
C ALA A 477 -29.52 -24.23 2.19
N GLN A 478 -28.93 -23.84 1.07
CA GLN A 478 -28.88 -24.67 -0.15
C GLN A 478 -28.08 -25.97 0.09
N LYS A 479 -26.93 -25.90 0.79
CA LYS A 479 -26.15 -27.11 1.14
C LYS A 479 -26.93 -28.11 1.99
N LEU A 480 -27.68 -27.62 2.97
CA LEU A 480 -28.38 -28.47 3.96
C LEU A 480 -29.82 -28.79 3.56
N ASN A 481 -30.27 -28.35 2.39
CA ASN A 481 -31.65 -28.44 1.91
C ASN A 481 -32.66 -27.88 2.93
N LEU A 482 -32.35 -26.70 3.44
CA LEU A 482 -33.17 -25.97 4.44
C LEU A 482 -33.59 -24.63 3.88
N THR A 483 -34.61 -24.02 4.48
CA THR A 483 -34.88 -22.61 4.28
C THR A 483 -33.80 -21.76 4.91
N MET A 484 -33.59 -20.53 4.42
CA MET A 484 -32.60 -19.60 4.99
C MET A 484 -32.82 -19.35 6.49
N VAL A 485 -34.10 -19.27 6.93
CA VAL A 485 -34.44 -19.05 8.33
C VAL A 485 -34.05 -20.27 9.17
N GLN A 486 -34.37 -21.49 8.72
CA GLN A 486 -33.98 -22.72 9.40
C GLN A 486 -32.45 -22.87 9.48
N ALA A 487 -31.72 -22.58 8.40
CA ALA A 487 -30.27 -22.63 8.40
C ALA A 487 -29.66 -21.62 9.37
N LYS A 488 -30.21 -20.39 9.47
CA LYS A 488 -29.82 -19.39 10.45
C LYS A 488 -30.05 -19.87 11.87
N LEU A 489 -31.26 -20.32 12.19
CA LEU A 489 -31.65 -20.75 13.54
C LEU A 489 -30.88 -21.99 14.03
N LYS A 490 -30.54 -22.91 13.12
CA LYS A 490 -29.75 -24.11 13.43
C LYS A 490 -28.39 -23.78 14.07
N PHE A 491 -27.75 -22.71 13.63
CA PHE A 491 -26.40 -22.33 14.08
C PHE A 491 -26.38 -21.06 14.94
N LEU A 492 -27.54 -20.41 15.18
CA LEU A 492 -27.59 -19.21 15.99
C LEU A 492 -27.51 -19.58 17.48
N ARG A 493 -26.49 -19.04 18.18
CA ARG A 493 -26.31 -19.15 19.64
C ARG A 493 -25.90 -17.78 20.16
N ASP A 494 -26.54 -17.28 21.19
CA ASP A 494 -26.25 -16.00 21.84
C ASP A 494 -26.09 -14.83 20.84
N LYS A 495 -27.02 -14.74 19.89
CA LYS A 495 -27.01 -13.75 18.80
C LYS A 495 -25.81 -13.87 17.82
N LYS A 496 -24.99 -14.92 17.93
CA LYS A 496 -23.86 -15.20 17.04
C LYS A 496 -24.15 -16.45 16.21
N PHE A 497 -23.67 -16.45 14.97
CA PHE A 497 -23.72 -17.62 14.11
C PHE A 497 -22.49 -18.49 14.37
N ILE A 498 -22.67 -19.66 14.98
CA ILE A 498 -21.60 -20.52 15.49
C ILE A 498 -21.77 -21.93 14.92
N VAL A 499 -20.76 -22.40 14.20
CA VAL A 499 -20.71 -23.75 13.61
C VAL A 499 -19.73 -24.60 14.42
N PRO A 500 -20.21 -25.66 15.09
CA PRO A 500 -19.31 -26.63 15.73
C PRO A 500 -18.69 -27.55 14.67
N PHE A 501 -17.42 -27.89 14.85
CA PHE A 501 -16.70 -28.87 14.00
C PHE A 501 -15.66 -29.62 14.83
N LYS A 502 -15.25 -30.81 14.35
CA LYS A 502 -14.17 -31.58 14.96
C LYS A 502 -12.85 -31.29 14.25
N ASP A 503 -11.80 -31.04 15.00
CA ASP A 503 -10.45 -30.91 14.45
C ASP A 503 -9.84 -32.29 14.12
N ALA A 504 -8.62 -32.30 13.58
CA ALA A 504 -7.89 -33.53 13.21
C ALA A 504 -7.62 -34.46 14.41
N LYS A 505 -7.66 -33.93 15.65
CA LYS A 505 -7.47 -34.67 16.89
C LYS A 505 -8.81 -35.09 17.54
N GLY A 506 -9.95 -34.85 16.86
CA GLY A 506 -11.29 -35.19 17.36
C GLY A 506 -11.87 -34.19 18.36
N ALA A 507 -11.15 -33.13 18.73
CA ALA A 507 -11.65 -32.11 19.66
C ALA A 507 -12.71 -31.22 18.99
N THR A 508 -13.78 -30.90 19.71
CA THR A 508 -14.83 -29.99 19.23
C THR A 508 -14.35 -28.55 19.27
N LYS A 509 -14.34 -27.90 18.12
CA LYS A 509 -14.04 -26.48 17.93
C LYS A 509 -15.24 -25.74 17.35
N TYR A 510 -15.21 -24.41 17.44
CA TYR A 510 -16.30 -23.56 16.99
C TYR A 510 -15.83 -22.55 15.98
N ARG A 511 -16.53 -22.44 14.85
CA ARG A 511 -16.29 -21.41 13.84
C ARG A 511 -17.38 -20.34 13.97
N ILE A 512 -17.01 -19.16 14.41
CA ILE A 512 -17.91 -18.02 14.56
C ILE A 512 -17.88 -17.20 13.26
N PHE A 513 -19.05 -16.83 12.73
CA PHE A 513 -19.12 -15.86 11.65
C PHE A 513 -18.67 -14.48 12.14
N TYR A 514 -18.10 -13.68 11.25
CA TYR A 514 -17.52 -12.37 11.57
C TYR A 514 -18.53 -11.46 12.30
N ASP A 515 -18.21 -11.06 13.51
CA ASP A 515 -19.00 -10.21 14.41
C ASP A 515 -18.27 -8.93 14.86
N GLY A 516 -17.09 -8.65 14.27
CA GLY A 516 -16.22 -7.54 14.68
C GLY A 516 -16.70 -6.14 14.28
N GLY A 517 -17.79 -6.04 13.47
CA GLY A 517 -18.30 -4.77 12.95
C GLY A 517 -17.33 -4.05 12.01
N PHE A 518 -17.70 -2.83 11.58
CA PHE A 518 -16.96 -2.05 10.59
C PHE A 518 -16.63 -0.64 11.10
N LYS A 519 -16.14 -0.54 12.32
CA LYS A 519 -15.71 0.74 12.90
C LYS A 519 -14.43 1.22 12.21
N ARG A 520 -14.35 2.53 11.95
CA ARG A 520 -13.11 3.14 11.45
C ARG A 520 -11.97 2.89 12.44
N LYS A 521 -10.84 2.41 11.94
CA LYS A 521 -9.60 2.23 12.71
C LYS A 521 -8.69 3.44 12.52
N THR A 522 -7.92 3.76 13.55
CA THR A 522 -6.84 4.73 13.43
C THR A 522 -5.69 4.06 12.66
N ALA A 523 -5.24 4.73 11.61
CA ALA A 523 -4.17 4.40 10.68
C ALA A 523 -3.32 3.14 11.02
N TYR A 524 -2.08 3.14 10.66
CA TYR A 524 -1.14 2.01 10.64
C TYR A 524 -1.05 1.16 11.91
N ARG A 525 -1.53 1.62 13.07
CA ARG A 525 -1.45 0.87 14.35
C ARG A 525 -2.20 -0.47 14.35
N ASN A 526 -3.08 -0.70 13.40
CA ASN A 526 -3.95 -1.88 13.36
C ASN A 526 -3.90 -2.65 12.04
N SER A 527 -3.01 -2.29 11.14
CA SER A 527 -2.90 -2.93 9.83
C SER A 527 -1.50 -3.49 9.61
N LEU A 528 -1.42 -4.81 9.50
CA LEU A 528 -0.23 -5.53 9.03
C LEU A 528 -0.33 -5.82 7.52
N VAL A 529 -1.31 -5.23 6.83
CA VAL A 529 -1.49 -5.40 5.39
C VAL A 529 -0.33 -4.74 4.67
N ASP A 530 0.33 -5.46 3.80
CA ASP A 530 1.47 -5.05 2.99
C ASP A 530 2.76 -4.67 3.76
N ILE A 531 2.79 -4.83 5.08
CA ILE A 531 4.03 -4.60 5.83
C ILE A 531 4.99 -5.75 5.57
N ILE A 532 6.12 -5.42 4.96
CA ILE A 532 7.24 -6.34 4.82
C ILE A 532 8.04 -6.28 6.13
N PRO A 533 8.14 -7.38 6.89
CA PRO A 533 8.90 -7.35 8.13
C PRO A 533 10.38 -7.11 7.83
N ASN A 534 10.97 -6.13 8.51
CA ASN A 534 12.42 -5.97 8.53
C ASN A 534 12.99 -6.96 9.53
N THR A 535 13.56 -8.04 9.04
CA THR A 535 14.12 -9.11 9.87
C THR A 535 15.63 -9.17 9.73
N TRP A 536 16.31 -8.14 10.19
CA TRP A 536 17.74 -8.25 10.44
C TRP A 536 18.04 -9.04 11.72
N HIS A 537 17.04 -9.28 12.54
CA HIS A 537 17.09 -10.30 13.58
C HIS A 537 16.67 -11.64 12.95
N ILE A 538 17.64 -12.50 12.73
CA ILE A 538 17.43 -13.81 12.10
C ILE A 538 17.46 -14.83 13.23
N PRO A 539 16.31 -15.30 13.74
CA PRO A 539 16.30 -16.38 14.70
C PRO A 539 16.92 -17.62 14.03
N LYS A 540 17.77 -18.34 14.73
CA LYS A 540 18.29 -19.62 14.27
C LYS A 540 17.10 -20.54 14.01
N PRO A 541 16.84 -20.96 12.78
CA PRO A 541 15.62 -21.68 12.49
C PRO A 541 15.82 -23.19 12.69
N SER A 542 14.87 -23.80 13.34
CA SER A 542 14.69 -25.26 13.31
C SER A 542 14.66 -25.83 11.89
N LEU A 543 14.20 -25.03 10.91
CA LEU A 543 14.18 -25.37 9.50
C LEU A 543 15.58 -25.67 8.93
N MET A 544 16.62 -24.98 9.38
CA MET A 544 17.99 -25.22 8.92
C MET A 544 18.61 -26.46 9.55
N GLU A 545 18.29 -26.71 10.82
CA GLU A 545 18.67 -27.96 11.48
C GLU A 545 17.99 -29.13 10.78
N ARG A 546 16.70 -29.03 10.47
CA ARG A 546 15.93 -30.03 9.71
C ARG A 546 16.47 -30.28 8.30
N LEU A 547 16.87 -29.22 7.58
CA LEU A 547 17.52 -29.34 6.27
C LEU A 547 18.90 -30.03 6.36
N LYS A 548 19.65 -29.79 7.43
CA LYS A 548 20.96 -30.41 7.68
C LYS A 548 20.84 -31.91 8.00
N GLU A 549 19.80 -32.29 8.72
CA GLU A 549 19.51 -33.69 9.02
C GLU A 549 19.14 -34.52 7.80
N GLY A 550 18.63 -33.89 6.74
CA GLY A 550 18.32 -34.54 5.45
C GLY A 550 17.20 -35.61 5.51
N VAL A 551 16.47 -35.62 6.63
CA VAL A 551 15.39 -36.59 6.88
C VAL A 551 14.06 -35.89 6.88
N CYS A 552 13.05 -36.47 6.23
CA CYS A 552 11.69 -35.98 6.27
C CYS A 552 11.05 -36.30 7.64
N GLU A 553 10.66 -35.31 8.42
CA GLU A 553 10.00 -35.49 9.72
C GLU A 553 8.55 -35.99 9.59
N LEU A 554 7.98 -36.04 8.37
CA LEU A 554 6.60 -36.45 8.12
C LEU A 554 6.48 -37.90 7.63
N CYS A 555 7.55 -38.46 7.12
CA CYS A 555 7.68 -39.87 6.70
C CYS A 555 8.96 -40.51 7.22
#